data_a1271c306753da91674eb04de7c7e7f9
#
_entry.id   a1271c306753da91674eb04de7c7e7f9
#
_cell.length_a   1.000
_cell.length_b   1.000
_cell.length_c   1.000
_cell.angle_alpha   90.00
_cell.angle_beta   90.00
_cell.angle_gamma   90.00
#
_symmetry.space_group_name_H-M   'P 1'
#
loop_
_entity.id
_entity.type
_entity.pdbx_description
1 polymer ?
#
loop_
_entity_poly.entity_id
_entity_poly.type
_entity_poly.pdbx_seq_one_letter_code
_entity_poly.pdbx_strand_id
1 'polypeptide(L)'
;MDTKACPNCGTLVPVVAYRCKECFHDFTEAPRSRSMRGVLMVLGTLAAMSVGGVVITTWQMEQPTSIKTLVNGDNRTVQVIREFRSGKVQTDQMTFDQVEKIEYSAGKNGAFRITAVKTDGQRLDLEVSESTPLAGKAEAHAKQIGKPLSVVNKPEGEQ
;
A
#
# COMPACT_ATOMS: atom_id res chain seq x y z
N MET A 1 56.66 -20.21 -39.75
CA MET A 1 55.82 -20.25 -38.51
C MET A 1 55.01 -18.99 -38.45
N ASP A 2 53.73 -19.11 -38.44
CA ASP A 2 52.84 -17.94 -38.47
C ASP A 2 52.81 -17.28 -37.06
N THR A 3 53.00 -15.95 -37.03
CA THR A 3 53.00 -15.15 -35.80
C THR A 3 51.90 -14.11 -35.86
N LYS A 4 51.33 -13.77 -34.67
CA LYS A 4 50.39 -12.66 -34.49
C LYS A 4 50.95 -11.66 -33.51
N ALA A 5 50.64 -10.36 -33.72
CA ALA A 5 50.97 -9.31 -32.78
C ALA A 5 50.06 -9.34 -31.57
N CYS A 6 50.61 -9.24 -30.37
CA CYS A 6 49.80 -9.10 -29.14
C CYS A 6 49.11 -7.71 -29.13
N PRO A 7 47.78 -7.64 -28.95
CA PRO A 7 47.07 -6.38 -28.96
C PRO A 7 47.39 -5.48 -27.76
N ASN A 8 48.00 -6.02 -26.70
CA ASN A 8 48.31 -5.29 -25.48
C ASN A 8 49.73 -4.72 -25.46
N CYS A 9 50.75 -5.46 -25.96
CA CYS A 9 52.13 -5.05 -25.90
C CYS A 9 52.86 -5.05 -27.27
N GLY A 10 52.19 -5.46 -28.37
CA GLY A 10 52.75 -5.46 -29.72
C GLY A 10 53.74 -6.61 -30.00
N THR A 11 54.14 -7.40 -29.01
CA THR A 11 55.11 -8.51 -29.21
C THR A 11 54.57 -9.59 -30.14
N LEU A 12 55.37 -10.06 -31.06
CA LEU A 12 55.00 -11.15 -31.94
C LEU A 12 55.02 -12.49 -31.17
N VAL A 13 53.90 -13.16 -31.20
CA VAL A 13 53.69 -14.48 -30.57
C VAL A 13 53.18 -15.51 -31.60
N PRO A 14 53.43 -16.81 -31.43
CA PRO A 14 52.87 -17.83 -32.29
C PRO A 14 51.36 -17.74 -32.34
N VAL A 15 50.76 -17.97 -33.51
CA VAL A 15 49.29 -17.92 -33.70
C VAL A 15 48.55 -18.85 -32.75
N VAL A 16 49.17 -19.99 -32.42
CA VAL A 16 48.58 -21.00 -31.51
C VAL A 16 48.73 -20.69 -30.03
N ALA A 17 49.42 -19.58 -29.66
CA ALA A 17 49.63 -19.24 -28.26
C ALA A 17 48.29 -18.73 -27.64
N TYR A 18 47.94 -19.29 -26.50
CA TYR A 18 46.73 -18.89 -25.72
C TYR A 18 46.98 -17.65 -24.87
N ARG A 19 48.28 -17.33 -24.55
CA ARG A 19 48.67 -16.21 -23.71
C ARG A 19 49.97 -15.58 -24.19
N CYS A 20 50.05 -14.25 -24.08
CA CYS A 20 51.32 -13.55 -24.36
C CYS A 20 52.35 -13.82 -23.26
N LYS A 21 53.56 -14.21 -23.64
CA LYS A 21 54.65 -14.49 -22.68
C LYS A 21 55.26 -13.22 -22.04
N GLU A 22 55.08 -12.06 -22.66
CA GLU A 22 55.64 -10.80 -22.17
C GLU A 22 54.68 -10.06 -21.24
N CYS A 23 53.39 -9.93 -21.61
CA CYS A 23 52.41 -9.17 -20.85
C CYS A 23 51.30 -10.04 -20.26
N PHE A 24 51.35 -11.37 -20.47
CA PHE A 24 50.38 -12.37 -19.97
C PHE A 24 48.92 -12.11 -20.43
N HIS A 25 48.72 -11.30 -21.47
CA HIS A 25 47.41 -11.07 -22.06
C HIS A 25 46.85 -12.40 -22.61
N ASP A 26 45.65 -12.73 -22.22
CA ASP A 26 44.94 -13.96 -22.66
C ASP A 26 44.22 -13.72 -23.98
N PHE A 27 44.49 -14.53 -25.00
CA PHE A 27 43.87 -14.39 -26.32
C PHE A 27 42.55 -15.13 -26.43
N THR A 28 42.18 -15.92 -25.43
CA THR A 28 40.92 -16.67 -25.40
C THR A 28 39.80 -15.87 -24.77
N GLU A 29 40.11 -14.81 -24.01
CA GLU A 29 39.10 -13.95 -23.48
C GLU A 29 38.51 -13.06 -24.58
N ALA A 30 37.31 -13.42 -25.03
CA ALA A 30 36.51 -12.49 -25.80
C ALA A 30 36.34 -11.19 -24.99
N PRO A 31 36.47 -9.99 -25.60
CA PRO A 31 36.28 -8.75 -24.88
C PRO A 31 34.92 -8.81 -24.19
N ARG A 32 34.93 -8.82 -22.85
CA ARG A 32 33.70 -8.74 -22.06
C ARG A 32 33.02 -7.44 -22.44
N SER A 33 32.16 -7.52 -23.44
CA SER A 33 31.23 -6.44 -23.72
C SER A 33 30.44 -6.24 -22.43
N ARG A 34 30.78 -5.21 -21.67
CA ARG A 34 29.95 -4.76 -20.55
C ARG A 34 28.60 -4.46 -21.14
N SER A 35 27.71 -5.43 -21.09
CA SER A 35 26.38 -5.31 -21.63
C SER A 35 25.70 -4.15 -20.91
N MET A 36 25.60 -2.98 -21.57
CA MET A 36 24.83 -1.84 -21.08
C MET A 36 23.41 -2.26 -20.69
N ARG A 37 22.90 -3.36 -21.26
CA ARG A 37 21.62 -3.96 -20.90
C ARG A 37 21.58 -4.41 -19.44
N GLY A 38 22.66 -4.99 -18.91
CA GLY A 38 22.72 -5.37 -17.48
C GLY A 38 22.68 -4.17 -16.56
N VAL A 39 23.41 -3.11 -16.90
CA VAL A 39 23.40 -1.85 -16.11
C VAL A 39 22.02 -1.19 -16.15
N LEU A 40 21.40 -1.14 -17.32
CA LEU A 40 20.04 -0.60 -17.48
C LEU A 40 18.99 -1.41 -16.72
N MET A 41 19.10 -2.74 -16.70
CA MET A 41 18.21 -3.58 -15.89
C MET A 41 18.35 -3.29 -14.40
N VAL A 42 19.57 -3.20 -13.87
CA VAL A 42 19.78 -2.91 -12.44
C VAL A 42 19.29 -1.51 -12.09
N LEU A 43 19.55 -0.51 -12.91
CA LEU A 43 19.04 0.85 -12.70
C LEU A 43 17.51 0.90 -12.79
N GLY A 44 16.92 0.18 -13.73
CA GLY A 44 15.47 0.07 -13.89
C GLY A 44 14.78 -0.57 -12.67
N THR A 45 15.35 -1.64 -12.13
CA THR A 45 14.80 -2.30 -10.92
C THR A 45 14.93 -1.42 -9.69
N LEU A 46 16.06 -0.72 -9.51
CA LEU A 46 16.24 0.22 -8.40
C LEU A 46 15.25 1.40 -8.49
N ALA A 47 15.04 1.94 -9.67
CA ALA A 47 14.05 3.01 -9.89
C ALA A 47 12.63 2.53 -9.60
N ALA A 48 12.26 1.33 -10.06
CA ALA A 48 10.94 0.75 -9.79
C ALA A 48 10.71 0.50 -8.29
N MET A 49 11.73 0.00 -7.56
CA MET A 49 11.64 -0.21 -6.12
C MET A 49 11.50 1.11 -5.35
N SER A 50 12.21 2.16 -5.76
CA SER A 50 12.11 3.47 -5.10
C SER A 50 10.74 4.10 -5.28
N VAL A 51 10.19 4.08 -6.49
CA VAL A 51 8.82 4.58 -6.77
C VAL A 51 7.78 3.75 -6.03
N GLY A 52 7.89 2.42 -6.09
CA GLY A 52 6.98 1.52 -5.38
C GLY A 52 7.00 1.75 -3.86
N GLY A 53 8.19 1.95 -3.28
CA GLY A 53 8.34 2.26 -1.86
C GLY A 53 7.64 3.56 -1.45
N VAL A 54 7.78 4.61 -2.25
CA VAL A 54 7.11 5.90 -1.99
C VAL A 54 5.59 5.75 -2.06
N VAL A 55 5.07 5.07 -3.08
CA VAL A 55 3.61 4.86 -3.21
C VAL A 55 3.04 4.08 -2.03
N ILE A 56 3.71 3.00 -1.61
CA ILE A 56 3.25 2.18 -0.48
C ILE A 56 3.27 2.99 0.82
N THR A 57 4.33 3.78 1.06
CA THR A 57 4.43 4.58 2.29
C THR A 57 3.40 5.69 2.34
N THR A 58 3.14 6.39 1.24
CA THR A 58 2.08 7.42 1.18
C THR A 58 0.70 6.81 1.41
N TRP A 59 0.41 5.67 0.78
CA TRP A 59 -0.86 4.97 0.97
C TRP A 59 -1.06 4.51 2.43
N GLN A 60 0.00 4.00 3.09
CA GLN A 60 -0.07 3.62 4.51
C GLN A 60 -0.26 4.83 5.44
N MET A 61 0.29 5.99 5.10
CA MET A 61 0.12 7.21 5.90
C MET A 61 -1.29 7.80 5.80
N GLU A 62 -2.01 7.52 4.73
CA GLU A 62 -3.40 7.95 4.52
C GLU A 62 -4.44 7.04 5.20
N GLN A 63 -4.01 5.91 5.77
CA GLN A 63 -4.93 5.07 6.52
C GLN A 63 -5.18 5.61 7.93
N PRO A 64 -6.44 5.67 8.38
CA PRO A 64 -6.75 6.09 9.73
C PRO A 64 -6.24 5.05 10.73
N THR A 65 -5.51 5.52 11.72
CA THR A 65 -4.96 4.67 12.81
C THR A 65 -5.99 4.51 13.93
N SER A 66 -6.80 5.52 14.15
CA SER A 66 -7.87 5.48 15.14
C SER A 66 -9.10 6.25 14.67
N ILE A 67 -10.28 5.74 15.04
CA ILE A 67 -11.56 6.40 14.80
C ILE A 67 -12.24 6.54 16.16
N LYS A 68 -12.53 7.77 16.57
CA LYS A 68 -13.25 8.10 17.80
C LYS A 68 -14.56 8.76 17.44
N THR A 69 -15.67 8.19 17.91
CA THR A 69 -17.01 8.76 17.68
C THR A 69 -17.54 9.37 18.95
N LEU A 70 -17.95 10.63 18.86
CA LEU A 70 -18.61 11.36 19.92
C LEU A 70 -20.04 11.64 19.50
N VAL A 71 -21.00 11.07 20.21
CA VAL A 71 -22.43 11.32 19.99
C VAL A 71 -22.91 12.29 21.05
N ASN A 72 -23.24 13.52 20.65
CA ASN A 72 -23.78 14.53 21.54
C ASN A 72 -25.30 14.59 21.40
N GLY A 73 -25.98 14.11 22.44
CA GLY A 73 -27.45 14.11 22.49
C GLY A 73 -28.07 15.49 22.61
N ASP A 74 -27.40 16.42 23.31
CA ASP A 74 -27.92 17.77 23.55
C ASP A 74 -27.98 18.59 22.26
N ASN A 75 -26.91 18.52 21.48
CA ASN A 75 -26.80 19.22 20.19
C ASN A 75 -27.30 18.38 19.01
N ARG A 76 -27.73 17.15 19.26
CA ARG A 76 -28.14 16.18 18.24
C ARG A 76 -27.13 16.04 17.10
N THR A 77 -25.85 15.91 17.46
CA THR A 77 -24.75 15.82 16.51
C THR A 77 -23.90 14.58 16.77
N VAL A 78 -23.38 14.02 15.69
CA VAL A 78 -22.36 12.98 15.71
C VAL A 78 -21.08 13.58 15.14
N GLN A 79 -19.99 13.47 15.89
CA GLN A 79 -18.65 13.86 15.46
C GLN A 79 -17.78 12.61 15.35
N VAL A 80 -17.13 12.46 14.22
CA VAL A 80 -16.18 11.37 13.98
C VAL A 80 -14.80 11.98 13.80
N ILE A 81 -13.92 11.65 14.72
CA ILE A 81 -12.52 12.10 14.72
C ILE A 81 -11.68 10.95 14.21
N ARG A 82 -11.01 11.16 13.07
CA ARG A 82 -10.07 10.21 12.48
C ARG A 82 -8.66 10.72 12.69
N GLU A 83 -7.84 9.91 13.31
CA GLU A 83 -6.42 10.16 13.46
C GLU A 83 -5.66 9.31 12.44
N PHE A 84 -4.84 9.93 11.61
CA PHE A 84 -4.04 9.27 10.60
C PHE A 84 -2.61 9.05 11.10
N ARG A 85 -1.93 8.06 10.56
CA ARG A 85 -0.54 7.77 10.90
C ARG A 85 0.42 8.94 10.63
N SER A 86 0.06 9.80 9.69
CA SER A 86 0.78 11.06 9.39
C SER A 86 0.67 12.13 10.47
N GLY A 87 -0.09 11.90 11.55
CA GLY A 87 -0.43 12.89 12.57
C GLY A 87 -1.55 13.84 12.16
N LYS A 88 -2.09 13.71 10.96
CA LYS A 88 -3.26 14.47 10.52
C LYS A 88 -4.50 14.03 11.31
N VAL A 89 -5.28 14.99 11.78
CA VAL A 89 -6.57 14.74 12.42
C VAL A 89 -7.66 15.32 11.51
N GLN A 90 -8.64 14.50 11.18
CA GLN A 90 -9.82 14.91 10.42
C GLN A 90 -11.05 14.74 11.31
N THR A 91 -11.87 15.76 11.39
CA THR A 91 -13.14 15.73 12.13
C THR A 91 -14.28 15.90 11.15
N ASP A 92 -15.15 14.90 11.08
CA ASP A 92 -16.38 14.94 10.33
C ASP A 92 -17.54 15.10 11.32
N GLN A 93 -18.45 16.01 11.03
CA GLN A 93 -19.63 16.27 11.86
C GLN A 93 -20.89 16.11 11.04
N MET A 94 -21.92 15.50 11.63
CA MET A 94 -23.24 15.40 11.05
C MET A 94 -24.31 15.59 12.13
N THR A 95 -25.50 16.04 11.74
CA THR A 95 -26.67 16.11 12.62
C THR A 95 -27.47 14.81 12.56
N PHE A 96 -28.20 14.48 13.62
CA PHE A 96 -29.05 13.28 13.64
C PHE A 96 -30.10 13.27 12.51
N ASP A 97 -30.56 14.44 12.07
CA ASP A 97 -31.55 14.56 11.00
C ASP A 97 -30.97 14.16 9.63
N GLN A 98 -29.65 14.29 9.45
CA GLN A 98 -28.94 13.87 8.25
C GLN A 98 -28.72 12.35 8.21
N VAL A 99 -28.87 11.65 9.33
CA VAL A 99 -28.72 10.19 9.39
C VAL A 99 -30.05 9.53 9.01
N GLU A 100 -30.03 8.66 8.04
CA GLU A 100 -31.17 7.83 7.64
C GLU A 100 -31.26 6.58 8.51
N LYS A 101 -30.15 5.84 8.61
CA LYS A 101 -30.04 4.59 9.36
C LYS A 101 -28.61 4.32 9.83
N ILE A 102 -28.49 3.44 10.82
CA ILE A 102 -27.19 2.89 11.24
C ILE A 102 -27.08 1.48 10.63
N GLU A 103 -25.98 1.21 9.96
CA GLU A 103 -25.64 -0.10 9.42
C GLU A 103 -24.56 -0.77 10.27
N TYR A 104 -24.78 -2.02 10.65
CA TYR A 104 -23.77 -2.88 11.26
C TYR A 104 -23.40 -3.97 10.28
N SER A 105 -22.12 -4.13 9.98
CA SER A 105 -21.62 -5.18 9.11
C SER A 105 -20.54 -5.99 9.81
N ALA A 106 -20.64 -7.33 9.67
CA ALA A 106 -19.61 -8.28 10.03
C ALA A 106 -18.93 -8.78 8.76
N GLY A 107 -17.64 -8.43 8.58
CA GLY A 107 -16.88 -8.89 7.42
C GLY A 107 -16.39 -10.33 7.56
N LYS A 108 -16.15 -11.02 6.44
CA LYS A 108 -15.60 -12.40 6.42
C LYS A 108 -14.26 -12.54 7.14
N ASN A 109 -13.47 -11.47 7.22
CA ASN A 109 -12.16 -11.46 7.87
C ASN A 109 -12.22 -11.12 9.36
N GLY A 110 -13.40 -11.18 10.00
CA GLY A 110 -13.57 -10.80 11.40
C GLY A 110 -13.60 -9.28 11.66
N ALA A 111 -13.56 -8.46 10.62
CA ALA A 111 -13.69 -7.01 10.76
C ALA A 111 -15.17 -6.63 10.96
N PHE A 112 -15.42 -5.89 12.04
CA PHE A 112 -16.75 -5.38 12.37
C PHE A 112 -16.77 -3.87 12.13
N ARG A 113 -17.88 -3.38 11.57
CA ARG A 113 -18.02 -1.97 11.21
C ARG A 113 -19.41 -1.46 11.56
N ILE A 114 -19.45 -0.26 12.12
CA ILE A 114 -20.66 0.52 12.32
C ILE A 114 -20.60 1.73 11.39
N THR A 115 -21.56 1.89 10.53
CA THR A 115 -21.60 2.95 9.53
C THR A 115 -22.91 3.73 9.68
N ALA A 116 -22.85 5.05 9.74
CA ALA A 116 -24.01 5.89 9.58
C ALA A 116 -24.25 6.16 8.10
N VAL A 117 -25.43 5.87 7.62
CA VAL A 117 -25.88 6.17 6.27
C VAL A 117 -26.65 7.48 6.33
N LYS A 118 -26.21 8.47 5.56
CA LYS A 118 -26.90 9.75 5.44
C LYS A 118 -28.06 9.67 4.44
N THR A 119 -28.97 10.62 4.56
CA THR A 119 -30.11 10.76 3.63
C THR A 119 -29.71 11.05 2.19
N ASP A 120 -28.49 11.54 1.95
CA ASP A 120 -27.88 11.73 0.62
C ASP A 120 -27.19 10.48 0.08
N GLY A 121 -27.22 9.37 0.83
CA GLY A 121 -26.58 8.10 0.50
C GLY A 121 -25.10 8.04 0.88
N GLN A 122 -24.50 9.11 1.38
CA GLN A 122 -23.12 9.07 1.88
C GLN A 122 -23.03 8.18 3.12
N ARG A 123 -21.89 7.51 3.25
CA ARG A 123 -21.62 6.58 4.35
C ARG A 123 -20.46 7.11 5.19
N LEU A 124 -20.66 7.17 6.50
CA LEU A 124 -19.65 7.57 7.44
C LEU A 124 -19.41 6.46 8.46
N ASP A 125 -18.20 5.93 8.47
CA ASP A 125 -17.81 4.92 9.45
C ASP A 125 -17.69 5.56 10.83
N LEU A 126 -18.49 5.06 11.77
CA LEU A 126 -18.49 5.50 13.17
C LEU A 126 -17.45 4.71 13.96
N GLU A 127 -17.41 3.39 13.80
CA GLU A 127 -16.48 2.54 14.52
C GLU A 127 -16.09 1.35 13.64
N VAL A 128 -14.80 0.96 13.71
CA VAL A 128 -14.26 -0.22 13.03
C VAL A 128 -13.45 -1.01 14.05
N SER A 129 -13.65 -2.32 14.09
CA SER A 129 -12.88 -3.25 14.93
C SER A 129 -12.51 -4.48 14.12
N GLU A 130 -11.27 -4.93 14.26
CA GLU A 130 -10.79 -6.12 13.54
C GLU A 130 -11.03 -7.43 14.32
N SER A 131 -11.34 -7.35 15.61
CA SER A 131 -11.42 -8.55 16.46
C SER A 131 -12.61 -8.59 17.40
N THR A 132 -13.22 -7.44 17.70
CA THR A 132 -14.28 -7.33 18.70
C THR A 132 -15.63 -7.06 18.05
N PRO A 133 -16.66 -7.89 18.30
CA PRO A 133 -18.00 -7.64 17.82
C PRO A 133 -18.53 -6.30 18.34
N LEU A 134 -19.10 -5.49 17.45
CA LEU A 134 -19.60 -4.14 17.76
C LEU A 134 -21.15 -4.09 17.81
N ALA A 135 -21.84 -5.23 17.81
CA ALA A 135 -23.32 -5.27 17.76
C ALA A 135 -23.98 -4.46 18.88
N GLY A 136 -23.54 -4.64 20.14
CA GLY A 136 -24.08 -3.87 21.26
C GLY A 136 -23.83 -2.37 21.18
N LYS A 137 -22.69 -1.96 20.62
CA LYS A 137 -22.40 -0.54 20.36
C LYS A 137 -23.25 0.02 19.22
N ALA A 138 -23.48 -0.78 18.17
CA ALA A 138 -24.35 -0.39 17.07
C ALA A 138 -25.78 -0.13 17.55
N GLU A 139 -26.31 -0.99 18.43
CA GLU A 139 -27.62 -0.80 19.07
C GLU A 139 -27.63 0.47 19.94
N ALA A 140 -26.59 0.70 20.73
CA ALA A 140 -26.46 1.91 21.55
C ALA A 140 -26.46 3.17 20.70
N HIS A 141 -25.68 3.21 19.61
CA HIS A 141 -25.67 4.34 18.69
C HIS A 141 -27.02 4.56 18.01
N ALA A 142 -27.65 3.48 17.52
CA ALA A 142 -28.97 3.55 16.89
C ALA A 142 -30.04 4.12 17.85
N LYS A 143 -30.05 3.65 19.10
CA LYS A 143 -30.92 4.13 20.15
C LYS A 143 -30.66 5.59 20.50
N GLN A 144 -29.40 5.99 20.64
CA GLN A 144 -29.00 7.35 21.02
C GLN A 144 -29.34 8.36 19.91
N ILE A 145 -29.15 7.98 18.66
CA ILE A 145 -29.45 8.81 17.49
C ILE A 145 -30.95 8.77 17.16
N GLY A 146 -31.67 7.74 17.60
CA GLY A 146 -33.10 7.56 17.32
C GLY A 146 -33.36 7.08 15.88
N LYS A 147 -32.44 6.30 15.31
CA LYS A 147 -32.55 5.81 13.92
C LYS A 147 -32.53 4.27 13.88
N PRO A 148 -33.15 3.65 12.83
CA PRO A 148 -33.17 2.22 12.73
C PRO A 148 -31.78 1.62 12.55
N LEU A 149 -31.56 0.43 13.18
CA LEU A 149 -30.38 -0.38 12.96
C LEU A 149 -30.64 -1.39 11.85
N SER A 150 -29.81 -1.43 10.85
CA SER A 150 -29.82 -2.42 9.78
C SER A 150 -28.57 -3.29 9.88
N VAL A 151 -28.74 -4.60 9.99
CA VAL A 151 -27.63 -5.55 9.97
C VAL A 151 -27.39 -5.97 8.53
N VAL A 152 -26.24 -5.60 7.99
CA VAL A 152 -25.82 -5.95 6.62
C VAL A 152 -24.79 -7.06 6.71
N ASN A 153 -25.23 -8.29 6.50
CA ASN A 153 -24.33 -9.39 6.22
C ASN A 153 -23.85 -9.21 4.77
N LYS A 154 -22.55 -9.01 4.55
CA LYS A 154 -22.01 -8.93 3.19
C LYS A 154 -22.39 -10.23 2.46
N PRO A 155 -23.16 -10.17 1.34
CA PRO A 155 -23.53 -11.35 0.61
C PRO A 155 -22.29 -12.13 0.16
N GLU A 156 -22.39 -13.45 0.25
CA GLU A 156 -21.45 -14.38 -0.38
C GLU A 156 -21.55 -14.19 -1.89
N GLY A 157 -20.48 -13.69 -2.52
CA GLY A 157 -20.35 -13.72 -3.96
C GLY A 157 -20.44 -12.37 -4.66
N GLU A 158 -19.37 -11.61 -4.61
CA GLU A 158 -18.86 -10.89 -5.76
C GLU A 158 -17.43 -11.38 -5.97
N GLN A 159 -17.32 -12.32 -6.89
CA GLN A 159 -16.08 -12.74 -7.54
C GLN A 159 -15.68 -11.70 -8.59
#